data_95226cd821e3eb90583ffcfe36ba3d11
#
_entry.id   95226cd821e3eb90583ffcfe36ba3d11
#
_cell.length_a   1.000
_cell.length_b   1.000
_cell.length_c   1.000
_cell.angle_alpha   90.00
_cell.angle_beta   90.00
_cell.angle_gamma   90.00
#
_symmetry.space_group_name_H-M   'P 1'
#
loop_
_entity.id
_entity.type
_entity.pdbx_description
1 polymer ?
#
loop_
_entity_poly.entity_id
_entity_poly.type
_entity_poly.pdbx_seq_one_letter_code
_entity_poly.pdbx_strand_id
1 'polypeptide(L)'
;MKILVIDDSKVMRAIVKRTLRQAGYGGHEIVEATNGAEGLDKIKEESPDLVLCDWNMPEMNGIELLKALNSESITVPFGFVTSEGTPEMRATAEEAGARFLVTKPFTAEDFEKALAPVLAA
;
A
#
# COMPACT_ATOMS: atom_id res chain seq x y z
N MET A 1 -8.12 -4.76 -12.26
CA MET A 1 -6.70 -4.71 -11.85
C MET A 1 -6.50 -5.47 -10.55
N LYS A 2 -5.28 -5.69 -10.18
CA LYS A 2 -4.91 -6.42 -8.96
C LYS A 2 -4.30 -5.47 -7.95
N ILE A 3 -4.84 -5.45 -6.72
CA ILE A 3 -4.37 -4.59 -5.62
C ILE A 3 -3.83 -5.48 -4.52
N LEU A 4 -2.57 -5.24 -4.12
CA LEU A 4 -1.96 -5.97 -3.00
C LEU A 4 -2.05 -5.12 -1.74
N VAL A 5 -2.62 -5.70 -0.68
CA VAL A 5 -2.75 -5.07 0.63
C VAL A 5 -1.81 -5.75 1.61
N ILE A 6 -0.87 -5.00 2.15
CA ILE A 6 0.15 -5.50 3.07
C ILE A 6 -0.03 -4.85 4.44
N ASP A 7 -0.37 -5.66 5.44
CA ASP A 7 -0.54 -5.20 6.83
C ASP A 7 -0.47 -6.45 7.70
N ASP A 8 0.20 -6.38 8.84
CA ASP A 8 0.31 -7.53 9.75
C ASP A 8 -0.97 -7.82 10.52
N SER A 9 -1.94 -6.90 10.50
CA SER A 9 -3.25 -7.06 11.13
C SER A 9 -4.29 -7.58 10.15
N LYS A 10 -4.81 -8.77 10.38
CA LYS A 10 -5.88 -9.34 9.57
C LYS A 10 -7.13 -8.45 9.60
N VAL A 11 -7.45 -7.89 10.77
CA VAL A 11 -8.59 -6.98 10.93
C VAL A 11 -8.39 -5.73 10.08
N MET A 12 -7.20 -5.17 10.09
CA MET A 12 -6.90 -3.98 9.30
C MET A 12 -6.97 -4.27 7.80
N ARG A 13 -6.46 -5.43 7.35
CA ARG A 13 -6.59 -5.80 5.94
C ARG A 13 -8.07 -5.89 5.52
N ALA A 14 -8.92 -6.42 6.39
CA ALA A 14 -10.37 -6.48 6.13
C ALA A 14 -10.98 -5.08 6.04
N ILE A 15 -10.56 -4.16 6.91
CA ILE A 15 -11.02 -2.77 6.89
C ILE A 15 -10.59 -2.08 5.60
N VAL A 16 -9.35 -2.26 5.18
CA VAL A 16 -8.85 -1.69 3.92
C VAL A 16 -9.66 -2.22 2.74
N LYS A 17 -9.90 -3.51 2.68
CA LYS A 17 -10.71 -4.10 1.59
C LYS A 17 -12.13 -3.52 1.55
N ARG A 18 -12.77 -3.38 2.71
CA ARG A 18 -14.10 -2.79 2.79
C ARG A 18 -14.11 -1.34 2.33
N THR A 19 -13.10 -0.58 2.76
CA THR A 19 -12.97 0.84 2.38
C THR A 19 -12.75 0.99 0.88
N LEU A 20 -11.97 0.10 0.28
CA LEU A 20 -11.78 0.08 -1.17
C LEU A 20 -13.11 -0.15 -1.90
N ARG A 21 -13.94 -1.08 -1.42
CA ARG A 21 -15.27 -1.29 -2.01
C ARG A 21 -16.14 -0.05 -1.89
N GLN A 22 -16.13 0.59 -0.72
CA GLN A 22 -16.90 1.80 -0.48
C GLN A 22 -16.44 2.96 -1.37
N ALA A 23 -15.15 3.00 -1.71
CA ALA A 23 -14.58 4.03 -2.57
C ALA A 23 -14.79 3.74 -4.07
N GLY A 24 -15.41 2.63 -4.42
CA GLY A 24 -15.70 2.30 -5.81
C GLY A 24 -14.70 1.34 -6.45
N TYR A 25 -13.79 0.76 -5.69
CA TYR A 25 -12.76 -0.16 -6.20
C TYR A 25 -13.05 -1.64 -5.90
N GLY A 26 -14.32 -1.97 -5.63
CA GLY A 26 -14.71 -3.33 -5.26
C GLY A 26 -14.65 -4.36 -6.39
N GLY A 27 -14.55 -3.91 -7.63
CA GLY A 27 -14.46 -4.80 -8.79
C GLY A 27 -13.06 -5.33 -9.07
N HIS A 28 -12.07 -4.95 -8.27
CA HIS A 28 -10.68 -5.37 -8.47
C HIS A 28 -10.32 -6.58 -7.61
N GLU A 29 -9.35 -7.35 -8.08
CA GLU A 29 -8.84 -8.49 -7.31
C GLU A 29 -7.95 -7.98 -6.18
N ILE A 30 -8.17 -8.47 -4.96
CA ILE A 30 -7.39 -8.09 -3.79
C ILE A 30 -6.54 -9.27 -3.35
N VAL A 31 -5.22 -9.06 -3.27
CA VAL A 31 -4.26 -10.02 -2.75
C VAL A 31 -3.75 -9.47 -1.42
N GLU A 32 -3.42 -10.33 -0.46
CA GLU A 32 -2.99 -9.91 0.87
C GLU A 32 -1.62 -10.47 1.22
N ALA A 33 -0.86 -9.70 2.03
CA ALA A 33 0.39 -10.13 2.61
C ALA A 33 0.46 -9.62 4.06
N THR A 34 1.21 -10.30 4.90
CA THR A 34 1.25 -10.02 6.34
C THR A 34 2.48 -9.21 6.79
N ASN A 35 3.49 -9.09 5.95
CA ASN A 35 4.69 -8.29 6.24
C ASN A 35 5.40 -7.94 4.93
N GLY A 36 6.47 -7.16 5.02
CA GLY A 36 7.19 -6.71 3.85
C GLY A 36 7.88 -7.84 3.07
N ALA A 37 8.39 -8.85 3.75
CA ALA A 37 9.05 -9.98 3.09
C ALA A 37 8.06 -10.78 2.26
N GLU A 38 6.89 -11.09 2.83
CA GLU A 38 5.80 -11.75 2.10
C GLU A 38 5.28 -10.85 0.98
N GLY A 39 5.19 -9.54 1.24
CA GLY A 39 4.78 -8.56 0.24
C GLY A 39 5.72 -8.55 -0.96
N LEU A 40 7.03 -8.61 -0.74
CA LEU A 40 8.01 -8.66 -1.82
C LEU A 40 7.79 -9.90 -2.69
N ASP A 41 7.60 -11.07 -2.06
CA ASP A 41 7.32 -12.30 -2.78
C ASP A 41 6.04 -12.18 -3.60
N LYS A 42 4.98 -11.62 -3.02
CA LYS A 42 3.69 -11.44 -3.71
C LYS A 42 3.81 -10.47 -4.89
N ILE A 43 4.59 -9.42 -4.75
CA ILE A 43 4.82 -8.47 -5.84
C ILE A 43 5.48 -9.18 -7.03
N LYS A 44 6.47 -10.03 -6.75
CA LYS A 44 7.17 -10.79 -7.79
C LYS A 44 6.28 -11.85 -8.44
N GLU A 45 5.46 -12.55 -7.64
CA GLU A 45 4.59 -13.62 -8.12
C GLU A 45 3.34 -13.11 -8.84
N GLU A 46 2.69 -12.08 -8.29
CA GLU A 46 1.38 -11.64 -8.71
C GLU A 46 1.40 -10.43 -9.64
N SER A 47 2.50 -9.69 -9.69
CA SER A 47 2.62 -8.46 -10.48
C SER A 47 1.43 -7.52 -10.29
N PRO A 48 1.16 -7.08 -9.05
CA PRO A 48 0.00 -6.22 -8.79
C PRO A 48 0.10 -4.88 -9.50
N ASP A 49 -1.04 -4.26 -9.71
CA ASP A 49 -1.13 -2.93 -10.35
C ASP A 49 -1.01 -1.80 -9.33
N LEU A 50 -1.23 -2.10 -8.05
CA LEU A 50 -1.13 -1.15 -6.95
C LEU A 50 -0.78 -1.89 -5.67
N VAL A 51 0.08 -1.31 -4.85
CA VAL A 51 0.42 -1.82 -3.52
C VAL A 51 -0.01 -0.81 -2.46
N LEU A 52 -0.79 -1.27 -1.48
CA LEU A 52 -1.16 -0.52 -0.29
C LEU A 52 -0.47 -1.18 0.89
N CYS A 53 0.43 -0.48 1.56
CA CYS A 53 1.32 -1.06 2.55
C CYS A 53 1.33 -0.27 3.85
N ASP A 54 1.22 -0.97 4.99
CA ASP A 54 1.46 -0.36 6.29
C ASP A 54 2.96 -0.09 6.43
N TRP A 55 3.31 0.89 7.25
CA TRP A 55 4.71 1.23 7.50
C TRP A 55 5.32 0.30 8.56
N ASN A 56 4.63 0.16 9.70
CA ASN A 56 5.15 -0.61 10.84
C ASN A 56 4.71 -2.06 10.81
N MET A 57 5.63 -2.95 10.46
CA MET A 57 5.38 -4.39 10.37
C MET A 57 6.61 -5.15 10.87
N PRO A 58 6.44 -6.39 11.39
CA PRO A 58 7.58 -7.20 11.80
C PRO A 58 8.40 -7.65 10.57
N GLU A 59 9.62 -8.06 10.81
CA GLU A 59 10.59 -8.59 9.85
C GLU A 59 11.07 -7.56 8.83
N MET A 60 10.17 -7.04 7.98
CA MET A 60 10.47 -6.01 7.00
C MET A 60 9.34 -4.99 7.03
N ASN A 61 9.64 -3.75 7.36
CA ASN A 61 8.63 -2.69 7.37
C ASN A 61 8.37 -2.13 5.96
N GLY A 62 7.37 -1.24 5.86
CA GLY A 62 6.94 -0.76 4.55
C GLY A 62 7.98 0.04 3.78
N ILE A 63 8.77 0.86 4.47
CA ILE A 63 9.80 1.65 3.80
C ILE A 63 10.98 0.76 3.35
N GLU A 64 11.29 -0.27 4.14
CA GLU A 64 12.32 -1.25 3.75
C GLU A 64 11.89 -2.02 2.51
N LEU A 65 10.61 -2.39 2.42
CA LEU A 65 10.07 -3.04 1.24
C LEU A 65 10.20 -2.14 0.01
N LEU A 66 9.81 -0.89 0.13
CA LEU A 66 9.88 0.04 -1.00
C LEU A 66 11.32 0.23 -1.47
N LYS A 67 12.26 0.35 -0.53
CA LYS A 67 13.69 0.44 -0.86
C LYS A 67 14.21 -0.84 -1.53
N ALA A 68 13.73 -2.01 -1.08
CA ALA A 68 14.09 -3.29 -1.70
C ALA A 68 13.60 -3.36 -3.15
N LEU A 69 12.37 -2.90 -3.40
CA LEU A 69 11.82 -2.84 -4.77
C LEU A 69 12.69 -1.93 -5.65
N ASN A 70 13.07 -0.77 -5.14
CA ASN A 70 13.93 0.15 -5.88
C ASN A 70 15.28 -0.49 -6.20
N SER A 71 15.89 -1.21 -5.25
CA SER A 71 17.19 -1.85 -5.46
C SER A 71 17.13 -2.98 -6.48
N GLU A 72 15.98 -3.62 -6.65
CA GLU A 72 15.76 -4.68 -7.64
C GLU A 72 15.16 -4.15 -8.94
N SER A 73 15.05 -2.84 -9.07
CA SER A 73 14.49 -2.17 -10.26
C SER A 73 13.05 -2.60 -10.56
N ILE A 74 12.29 -2.92 -9.52
CA ILE A 74 10.87 -3.25 -9.63
C ILE A 74 10.07 -1.99 -9.41
N THR A 75 9.30 -1.58 -10.43
CA THR A 75 8.45 -0.41 -10.36
C THR A 75 6.99 -0.82 -10.29
N VAL A 76 6.31 -0.40 -9.23
CA VAL A 76 4.88 -0.62 -9.05
C VAL A 76 4.31 0.59 -8.32
N PRO A 77 3.12 1.07 -8.67
CA PRO A 77 2.46 2.13 -7.89
C PRO A 77 2.32 1.68 -6.44
N PHE A 78 2.87 2.46 -5.51
CA PHE A 78 3.00 2.09 -4.10
C PHE A 78 2.52 3.24 -3.23
N GLY A 79 1.64 2.94 -2.28
CA GLY A 79 1.15 3.91 -1.32
C GLY A 79 1.18 3.34 0.09
N PHE A 80 1.40 4.21 1.07
CA PHE A 80 1.37 3.83 2.47
C PHE A 80 -0.01 4.05 3.08
N VAL A 81 -0.42 3.13 3.96
CA VAL A 81 -1.60 3.25 4.80
C VAL A 81 -1.13 2.99 6.22
N THR A 82 -0.94 4.03 7.02
CA THR A 82 -0.27 3.93 8.30
C THR A 82 -0.94 4.77 9.38
N SER A 83 -0.71 4.42 10.65
CA SER A 83 -1.22 5.18 11.79
C SER A 83 -0.41 6.46 12.06
N GLU A 84 0.76 6.60 11.45
CA GLU A 84 1.63 7.76 11.64
C GLU A 84 1.88 8.44 10.29
N GLY A 85 1.75 9.76 10.26
CA GLY A 85 1.95 10.52 9.04
C GLY A 85 2.71 11.82 9.31
N THR A 86 3.87 11.71 9.98
CA THR A 86 4.70 12.88 10.26
C THR A 86 5.24 13.46 8.97
N PRO A 87 5.59 14.76 8.94
CA PRO A 87 6.21 15.36 7.77
C PRO A 87 7.49 14.63 7.32
N GLU A 88 8.29 14.14 8.28
CA GLU A 88 9.49 13.37 7.98
C GLU A 88 9.17 12.04 7.30
N MET A 89 8.15 11.34 7.77
CA MET A 89 7.72 10.08 7.16
C MET A 89 7.20 10.29 5.75
N ARG A 90 6.41 11.35 5.55
CA ARG A 90 5.88 11.69 4.23
C ARG A 90 7.01 12.02 3.25
N ALA A 91 8.00 12.77 3.70
CA ALA A 91 9.16 13.12 2.87
C ALA A 91 9.97 11.85 2.52
N THR A 92 10.21 10.98 3.49
CA THR A 92 10.93 9.73 3.27
C THR A 92 10.20 8.83 2.27
N ALA A 93 8.87 8.73 2.41
CA ALA A 93 8.05 7.93 1.50
C ALA A 93 8.14 8.48 0.07
N GLU A 94 7.99 9.78 -0.08
CA GLU A 94 8.03 10.43 -1.39
C GLU A 94 9.39 10.26 -2.06
N GLU A 95 10.48 10.44 -1.31
CA GLU A 95 11.84 10.24 -1.82
C GLU A 95 12.07 8.81 -2.29
N ALA A 96 11.45 7.84 -1.62
CA ALA A 96 11.55 6.42 -1.99
C ALA A 96 10.65 6.05 -3.16
N GLY A 97 9.78 6.95 -3.61
CA GLY A 97 8.93 6.74 -4.77
C GLY A 97 7.48 6.39 -4.46
N ALA A 98 7.03 6.50 -3.19
CA ALA A 98 5.64 6.28 -2.85
C ALA A 98 4.77 7.38 -3.48
N ARG A 99 3.60 6.97 -3.99
CA ARG A 99 2.67 7.88 -4.65
C ARG A 99 1.79 8.65 -3.68
N PHE A 100 1.55 8.08 -2.49
CA PHE A 100 0.72 8.71 -1.46
C PHE A 100 0.97 8.07 -0.09
N LEU A 101 0.47 8.76 0.95
CA LEU A 101 0.45 8.23 2.31
C LEU A 101 -0.90 8.62 2.91
N VAL A 102 -1.69 7.63 3.29
CA VAL A 102 -3.00 7.81 3.94
C VAL A 102 -2.86 7.42 5.40
N THR A 103 -3.37 8.26 6.30
CA THR A 103 -3.27 8.00 7.74
C THR A 103 -4.53 7.33 8.27
N LYS A 104 -4.35 6.40 9.21
CA LYS A 104 -5.44 5.76 9.95
C LYS A 104 -5.87 6.69 11.10
N PRO A 105 -7.14 6.80 11.40
CA PRO A 105 -8.28 6.24 10.67
C PRO A 105 -8.52 6.98 9.35
N PHE A 106 -9.00 6.25 8.36
CA PHE A 106 -9.25 6.79 7.02
C PHE A 106 -10.71 6.55 6.62
N THR A 107 -11.15 7.29 5.60
CA THR A 107 -12.49 7.16 5.02
C THR A 107 -12.39 6.68 3.57
N ALA A 108 -13.54 6.28 3.01
CA ALA A 108 -13.61 5.95 1.58
C ALA A 108 -13.19 7.15 0.72
N GLU A 109 -13.55 8.36 1.15
CA GLU A 109 -13.16 9.58 0.44
C GLU A 109 -11.64 9.78 0.44
N ASP A 110 -10.98 9.49 1.55
CA ASP A 110 -9.51 9.56 1.64
C ASP A 110 -8.86 8.63 0.61
N PHE A 111 -9.37 7.41 0.48
CA PHE A 111 -8.87 6.44 -0.49
C PHE A 111 -9.15 6.91 -1.91
N GLU A 112 -10.34 7.40 -2.17
CA GLU A 112 -10.72 7.90 -3.49
C GLU A 112 -9.79 9.02 -3.93
N LYS A 113 -9.51 9.99 -3.05
CA LYS A 113 -8.59 11.09 -3.35
C LYS A 113 -7.16 10.63 -3.59
N ALA A 114 -6.70 9.63 -2.82
CA ALA A 114 -5.34 9.12 -2.96
C ALA A 114 -5.16 8.25 -4.20
N LEU A 115 -6.15 7.40 -4.49
CA LEU A 115 -6.05 6.41 -5.56
C LEU A 115 -6.42 6.94 -6.93
N ALA A 116 -7.35 7.89 -7.02
CA ALA A 116 -7.82 8.39 -8.31
C ALA A 116 -6.67 8.89 -9.22
N PRO A 117 -5.71 9.70 -8.74
CA PRO A 117 -4.60 10.13 -9.61
C PRO A 117 -3.70 8.98 -10.06
N VAL A 118 -3.60 7.93 -9.27
CA VAL A 118 -2.71 6.78 -9.56
C VAL A 118 -3.38 5.82 -10.53
N LEU A 119 -4.69 5.63 -10.42
CA LEU A 119 -5.46 4.66 -11.20
C LEU A 119 -6.19 5.27 -12.40
N ALA A 120 -6.13 6.58 -12.56
CA ALA A 120 -6.87 7.30 -13.60
C ALA A 120 -6.17 7.32 -14.96
N ALA A 121 -5.08 6.63 -15.10
CA ALA A 121 -4.30 6.65 -16.34
C ALA A 121 -4.98 5.90 -17.50
#